data_ddfaaa31a87da9891f2aff755ca3a7f7
#
_entry.id   ddfaaa31a87da9891f2aff755ca3a7f7
#
_cell.length_a   1.000
_cell.length_b   1.000
_cell.length_c   1.000
_cell.angle_alpha   90.00
_cell.angle_beta   90.00
_cell.angle_gamma   90.00
#
_symmetry.space_group_name_H-M   'P 1'
#
loop_
_entity.id
_entity.type
_entity.pdbx_description
1 polymer ?
#
loop_
_entity_poly.entity_id
_entity_poly.type
_entity_poly.pdbx_seq_one_letter_code
_entity_poly.pdbx_strand_id
1 'polypeptide(L)'
;MTRNKVNRRDFIKLSAVGLAVAAGTRAISEARASEAVKGEHQWAMVIDQSKCTGCGYCTLACQAHNDINPDIEWNKVSNTGEVNGKMVYLARPCMQCEHAPCVEVCPVGASYYRDDGIVMMDYDKCIGCRYCEIACPYQARSFNWEAFDGANPAVPEWGTPEVERRPRGVPEKCAFCYQRIDRGLALGMKVGVDIEATPACCVACPTGARLFGDLNDPESNVSQLLRKHTSYRLRENLGASPRVYYLPVDEAVTEEG
;
A
#
# COMPACT_ATOMS: atom_id res chain seq x y z
N MET A 1 -4.61 43.50 -40.79
CA MET A 1 -4.02 42.51 -39.83
C MET A 1 -2.57 42.27 -40.20
N THR A 2 -1.63 42.99 -39.59
CA THR A 2 -0.19 42.86 -39.83
C THR A 2 0.37 41.64 -39.09
N ARG A 3 0.79 40.63 -39.84
CA ARG A 3 1.53 39.48 -39.31
C ARG A 3 2.91 39.96 -38.86
N ASN A 4 3.16 40.08 -37.56
CA ASN A 4 4.49 40.26 -37.00
C ASN A 4 5.35 39.02 -37.33
N LYS A 5 6.30 39.16 -38.22
CA LYS A 5 7.31 38.12 -38.54
C LYS A 5 8.34 38.11 -37.43
N VAL A 6 8.32 37.08 -36.58
CA VAL A 6 9.39 36.81 -35.61
C VAL A 6 10.68 36.55 -36.36
N ASN A 7 11.72 37.37 -36.10
CA ASN A 7 13.04 37.19 -36.73
C ASN A 7 13.88 36.13 -35.97
N ARG A 8 14.97 35.66 -36.60
CA ARG A 8 15.85 34.61 -35.97
C ARG A 8 16.40 35.00 -34.64
N ARG A 9 16.69 36.29 -34.39
CA ARG A 9 17.21 36.76 -33.10
C ARG A 9 16.16 36.72 -32.02
N ASP A 10 14.92 37.05 -32.29
CA ASP A 10 13.81 37.02 -31.33
C ASP A 10 13.44 35.57 -30.99
N PHE A 11 13.53 34.67 -31.98
CA PHE A 11 13.36 33.23 -31.74
C PHE A 11 14.43 32.66 -30.79
N ILE A 12 15.71 33.01 -30.98
CA ILE A 12 16.79 32.55 -30.10
C ILE A 12 16.64 33.09 -28.68
N LYS A 13 16.22 34.36 -28.52
CA LYS A 13 15.93 34.95 -27.21
C LYS A 13 14.75 34.25 -26.49
N LEU A 14 13.69 33.98 -27.23
CA LEU A 14 12.53 33.24 -26.72
C LEU A 14 12.89 31.80 -26.32
N SER A 15 13.77 31.13 -27.09
CA SER A 15 14.23 29.79 -26.76
C SER A 15 15.11 29.78 -25.51
N ALA A 16 15.97 30.80 -25.32
CA ALA A 16 16.80 30.91 -24.10
C ALA A 16 15.97 31.15 -22.85
N VAL A 17 14.92 31.99 -22.93
CA VAL A 17 13.97 32.19 -21.84
C VAL A 17 13.18 30.89 -21.55
N GLY A 18 12.74 30.18 -22.59
CA GLY A 18 12.06 28.88 -22.45
C GLY A 18 12.91 27.82 -21.77
N LEU A 19 14.22 27.78 -22.07
CA LEU A 19 15.20 26.88 -21.43
C LEU A 19 15.43 27.25 -19.94
N ALA A 20 15.49 28.55 -19.63
CA ALA A 20 15.65 29.00 -18.24
C ALA A 20 14.41 28.69 -17.39
N VAL A 21 13.21 28.80 -17.95
CA VAL A 21 11.94 28.42 -17.27
C VAL A 21 11.88 26.90 -17.09
N ALA A 22 12.29 26.12 -18.10
CA ALA A 22 12.32 24.65 -18.00
C ALA A 22 13.35 24.15 -16.98
N ALA A 23 14.51 24.84 -16.86
CA ALA A 23 15.50 24.52 -15.81
C ALA A 23 15.00 24.91 -14.41
N GLY A 24 14.30 26.03 -14.26
CA GLY A 24 13.68 26.45 -13.00
C GLY A 24 12.56 25.50 -12.55
N THR A 25 11.74 24.99 -13.49
CA THR A 25 10.69 24.01 -13.19
C THR A 25 11.26 22.64 -12.82
N ARG A 26 12.41 22.24 -13.39
CA ARG A 26 13.13 21.03 -12.99
C ARG A 26 13.66 21.12 -11.56
N ALA A 27 14.27 22.23 -11.17
CA ALA A 27 14.75 22.44 -9.80
C ALA A 27 13.61 22.43 -8.77
N ILE A 28 12.41 22.90 -9.13
CA ILE A 28 11.20 22.83 -8.29
C ILE A 28 10.64 21.41 -8.23
N SER A 29 10.81 20.60 -9.27
CA SER A 29 10.38 19.19 -9.29
C SER A 29 11.33 18.27 -8.52
N GLU A 30 12.63 18.54 -8.53
CA GLU A 30 13.62 17.80 -7.74
C GLU A 30 13.50 18.11 -6.23
N ALA A 31 13.07 19.32 -5.86
CA ALA A 31 12.77 19.68 -4.47
C ALA A 31 11.48 19.02 -3.91
N ARG A 32 10.72 18.31 -4.75
CA ARG A 32 9.53 17.52 -4.38
C ARG A 32 9.74 16.00 -4.42
N ALA A 33 10.97 15.51 -4.55
CA ALA A 33 11.27 14.15 -4.19
C ALA A 33 10.99 14.03 -2.68
N SER A 34 9.82 13.50 -2.34
CA SER A 34 9.34 13.44 -0.97
C SER A 34 10.33 12.63 -0.15
N GLU A 35 11.05 13.29 0.73
CA GLU A 35 11.74 12.58 1.81
C GLU A 35 10.69 11.69 2.48
N ALA A 36 11.02 10.42 2.70
CA ALA A 36 10.15 9.50 3.41
C ALA A 36 9.73 10.17 4.73
N VAL A 37 8.42 10.29 4.95
CA VAL A 37 7.89 10.91 6.18
C VAL A 37 8.35 10.03 7.34
N LYS A 38 9.28 10.54 8.14
CA LYS A 38 9.69 9.91 9.41
C LYS A 38 8.76 10.40 10.51
N GLY A 39 7.59 9.75 10.60
CA GLY A 39 6.65 9.95 11.70
C GLY A 39 7.11 9.28 12.99
N GLU A 40 6.37 9.50 14.06
CA GLU A 40 6.54 8.81 15.36
C GLU A 40 6.43 7.29 15.18
N HIS A 41 5.55 6.83 14.29
CA HIS A 41 5.30 5.43 13.98
C HIS A 41 5.78 5.05 12.57
N GLN A 42 6.26 3.83 12.42
CA GLN A 42 6.58 3.21 11.14
C GLN A 42 5.85 1.88 11.01
N TRP A 43 4.59 1.94 10.57
CA TRP A 43 3.75 0.76 10.47
C TRP A 43 4.25 -0.22 9.42
N ALA A 44 4.30 -1.49 9.79
CA ALA A 44 4.69 -2.58 8.91
C ALA A 44 3.83 -3.83 9.13
N MET A 45 3.80 -4.66 8.10
CA MET A 45 3.16 -5.98 8.15
C MET A 45 4.22 -7.05 7.86
N VAL A 46 4.18 -8.13 8.63
CA VAL A 46 4.96 -9.35 8.37
C VAL A 46 4.00 -10.46 8.00
N ILE A 47 4.30 -11.17 6.93
CA ILE A 47 3.52 -12.31 6.43
C ILE A 47 4.42 -13.54 6.45
N ASP A 48 4.12 -14.47 7.34
CA ASP A 48 4.81 -15.74 7.46
C ASP A 48 4.21 -16.75 6.47
N GLN A 49 4.92 -16.99 5.37
CA GLN A 49 4.46 -17.92 4.33
C GLN A 49 4.43 -19.38 4.80
N SER A 50 5.23 -19.71 5.82
CA SER A 50 5.24 -21.06 6.39
C SER A 50 3.92 -21.41 7.09
N LYS A 51 3.20 -20.40 7.58
CA LYS A 51 1.91 -20.52 8.26
C LYS A 51 0.71 -20.25 7.36
N CYS A 52 0.92 -19.60 6.20
CA CYS A 52 -0.17 -19.24 5.32
C CYS A 52 -0.76 -20.48 4.63
N THR A 53 -2.06 -20.73 4.81
CA THR A 53 -2.78 -21.86 4.21
C THR A 53 -3.57 -21.47 2.96
N GLY A 54 -3.56 -20.21 2.55
CA GLY A 54 -4.31 -19.74 1.38
C GLY A 54 -5.81 -19.65 1.58
N CYS A 55 -6.33 -19.69 2.81
CA CYS A 55 -7.75 -19.79 3.14
C CYS A 55 -8.64 -18.60 2.70
N GLY A 56 -8.05 -17.44 2.38
CA GLY A 56 -8.80 -16.28 1.90
C GLY A 56 -9.50 -15.44 3.00
N TYR A 57 -9.46 -15.83 4.27
CA TYR A 57 -10.15 -15.11 5.36
C TYR A 57 -9.71 -13.65 5.49
N CYS A 58 -8.43 -13.38 5.25
CA CYS A 58 -7.91 -12.01 5.22
C CYS A 58 -8.52 -11.16 4.11
N THR A 59 -8.93 -11.75 2.99
CA THR A 59 -9.62 -11.05 1.90
C THR A 59 -11.04 -10.73 2.31
N LEU A 60 -11.80 -11.70 2.84
CA LEU A 60 -13.19 -11.54 3.28
C LEU A 60 -13.32 -10.51 4.41
N ALA A 61 -12.48 -10.61 5.44
CA ALA A 61 -12.46 -9.62 6.52
C ALA A 61 -12.10 -8.21 6.03
N CYS A 62 -11.17 -8.11 5.06
CA CYS A 62 -10.84 -6.83 4.44
C CYS A 62 -12.02 -6.25 3.68
N GLN A 63 -12.76 -7.07 2.92
CA GLN A 63 -13.96 -6.66 2.18
C GLN A 63 -15.06 -6.19 3.13
N ALA A 64 -15.30 -6.90 4.23
CA ALA A 64 -16.31 -6.51 5.20
C ALA A 64 -16.00 -5.19 5.91
N HIS A 65 -14.82 -5.09 6.55
CA HIS A 65 -14.44 -3.93 7.36
C HIS A 65 -14.19 -2.65 6.54
N ASN A 66 -13.81 -2.79 5.28
CA ASN A 66 -13.56 -1.65 4.40
C ASN A 66 -14.65 -1.46 3.34
N ASP A 67 -15.78 -2.15 3.43
CA ASP A 67 -16.90 -2.11 2.49
C ASP A 67 -16.45 -2.09 1.02
N ILE A 68 -15.68 -3.10 0.64
CA ILE A 68 -15.09 -3.23 -0.70
C ILE A 68 -16.06 -3.98 -1.60
N ASN A 69 -16.17 -3.55 -2.85
CA ASN A 69 -16.88 -4.30 -3.90
C ASN A 69 -16.36 -5.75 -3.93
N PRO A 70 -17.24 -6.77 -3.92
CA PRO A 70 -16.84 -8.19 -3.94
C PRO A 70 -15.94 -8.58 -5.12
N ASP A 71 -16.03 -7.87 -6.24
CA ASP A 71 -15.17 -8.10 -7.41
C ASP A 71 -13.76 -7.50 -7.25
N ILE A 72 -13.51 -6.81 -6.14
CA ILE A 72 -12.22 -6.16 -5.85
C ILE A 72 -11.58 -6.78 -4.61
N GLU A 73 -10.31 -7.14 -4.75
CA GLU A 73 -9.50 -7.67 -3.67
C GLU A 73 -8.32 -6.75 -3.35
N TRP A 74 -8.31 -6.18 -2.13
CA TRP A 74 -7.13 -5.47 -1.62
C TRP A 74 -6.06 -6.42 -1.07
N ASN A 75 -6.47 -7.63 -0.68
CA ASN A 75 -5.59 -8.71 -0.29
C ASN A 75 -5.72 -9.85 -1.31
N LYS A 76 -4.82 -9.91 -2.26
CA LYS A 76 -4.79 -10.98 -3.26
C LYS A 76 -3.99 -12.15 -2.70
N VAL A 77 -4.62 -13.31 -2.59
CA VAL A 77 -3.95 -14.54 -2.13
C VAL A 77 -3.80 -15.49 -3.32
N SER A 78 -2.57 -15.78 -3.69
CA SER A 78 -2.26 -16.66 -4.83
C SER A 78 -1.38 -17.81 -4.39
N ASN A 79 -1.62 -18.99 -4.99
CA ASN A 79 -0.74 -20.13 -4.89
C ASN A 79 0.51 -19.86 -5.75
N THR A 80 1.70 -20.03 -5.17
CA THR A 80 2.99 -19.81 -5.86
C THR A 80 3.73 -21.09 -6.19
N GLY A 81 3.14 -22.25 -5.86
CA GLY A 81 3.72 -23.57 -6.10
C GLY A 81 3.92 -24.34 -4.79
N GLU A 82 4.79 -25.32 -4.85
CA GLU A 82 5.09 -26.22 -3.73
C GLU A 82 6.58 -26.17 -3.40
N VAL A 83 6.89 -26.13 -2.12
CA VAL A 83 8.27 -26.22 -1.59
C VAL A 83 8.28 -27.33 -0.54
N ASN A 84 9.13 -28.32 -0.72
CA ASN A 84 9.29 -29.47 0.19
C ASN A 84 7.96 -30.19 0.55
N GLY A 85 7.09 -30.39 -0.45
CA GLY A 85 5.79 -31.06 -0.24
C GLY A 85 4.70 -30.17 0.38
N LYS A 86 4.99 -28.87 0.60
CA LYS A 86 4.06 -27.91 1.17
C LYS A 86 3.67 -26.83 0.15
N MET A 87 2.38 -26.60 -0.01
CA MET A 87 1.86 -25.53 -0.84
C MET A 87 2.22 -24.16 -0.25
N VAL A 88 2.77 -23.29 -1.07
CA VAL A 88 3.18 -21.93 -0.68
C VAL A 88 2.22 -20.91 -1.25
N TYR A 89 1.76 -20.00 -0.39
CA TYR A 89 0.83 -18.96 -0.77
C TYR A 89 1.46 -17.57 -0.58
N LEU A 90 1.20 -16.70 -1.55
CA LEU A 90 1.57 -15.30 -1.48
C LEU A 90 0.32 -14.45 -1.23
N ALA A 91 0.18 -13.98 0.00
CA ALA A 91 -0.85 -13.02 0.37
C ALA A 91 -0.31 -11.60 0.16
N ARG A 92 -0.87 -10.86 -0.78
CA ARG A 92 -0.34 -9.60 -1.28
C ARG A 92 -1.32 -8.44 -1.10
N PRO A 93 -1.20 -7.67 -0.01
CA PRO A 93 -1.90 -6.39 0.17
C PRO A 93 -1.17 -5.26 -0.58
N CYS A 94 -1.60 -4.00 -0.43
CA CYS A 94 -0.77 -2.85 -0.78
C CYS A 94 0.50 -2.86 0.08
N MET A 95 1.66 -2.64 -0.55
CA MET A 95 2.96 -2.70 0.12
C MET A 95 3.26 -1.48 0.99
N GLN A 96 2.44 -0.43 0.98
CA GLN A 96 2.64 0.78 1.79
C GLN A 96 4.09 1.30 1.73
N CYS A 97 4.55 1.55 0.50
CA CYS A 97 5.93 1.87 0.19
C CYS A 97 6.39 3.20 0.82
N GLU A 98 7.64 3.28 1.28
CA GLU A 98 8.26 4.53 1.75
C GLU A 98 8.50 5.51 0.59
N HIS A 99 8.87 4.97 -0.57
CA HIS A 99 9.00 5.72 -1.82
C HIS A 99 7.92 5.22 -2.79
N ALA A 100 6.69 5.70 -2.60
CA ALA A 100 5.53 5.17 -3.30
C ALA A 100 5.39 5.79 -4.70
N PRO A 101 5.66 5.06 -5.80
CA PRO A 101 5.53 5.61 -7.15
C PRO A 101 4.12 6.14 -7.44
N CYS A 102 3.11 5.55 -6.79
CA CYS A 102 1.72 5.95 -6.94
C CYS A 102 1.39 7.31 -6.29
N VAL A 103 2.22 7.81 -5.38
CA VAL A 103 2.12 9.17 -4.83
C VAL A 103 2.78 10.15 -5.81
N GLU A 104 3.98 9.81 -6.28
CA GLU A 104 4.78 10.66 -7.16
C GLU A 104 4.08 10.98 -8.49
N VAL A 105 3.37 9.99 -9.07
CA VAL A 105 2.69 10.17 -10.37
C VAL A 105 1.32 10.82 -10.26
N CYS A 106 0.82 11.13 -9.06
CA CYS A 106 -0.53 11.66 -8.90
C CYS A 106 -0.58 13.15 -9.25
N PRO A 107 -1.21 13.55 -10.39
CA PRO A 107 -1.15 14.95 -10.86
C PRO A 107 -1.92 15.92 -9.98
N VAL A 108 -2.88 15.42 -9.19
CA VAL A 108 -3.75 16.23 -8.33
C VAL A 108 -3.44 16.05 -6.83
N GLY A 109 -2.41 15.25 -6.47
CA GLY A 109 -2.06 14.96 -5.08
C GLY A 109 -3.12 14.19 -4.30
N ALA A 110 -4.03 13.48 -5.00
CA ALA A 110 -5.04 12.63 -4.36
C ALA A 110 -4.41 11.41 -3.67
N SER A 111 -3.30 10.90 -4.21
CA SER A 111 -2.48 9.89 -3.53
C SER A 111 -1.40 10.60 -2.74
N TYR A 112 -1.33 10.37 -1.43
CA TYR A 112 -0.45 11.12 -0.52
C TYR A 112 0.03 10.26 0.65
N TYR A 113 1.00 10.75 1.40
CA TYR A 113 1.43 10.16 2.67
C TYR A 113 0.75 10.86 3.84
N ARG A 114 0.30 10.08 4.81
CA ARG A 114 -0.04 10.58 6.15
C ARG A 114 1.25 10.85 6.95
N ASP A 115 1.11 11.55 8.08
CA ASP A 115 2.24 11.85 8.98
C ASP A 115 2.91 10.59 9.55
N ASP A 116 2.16 9.47 9.69
CA ASP A 116 2.67 8.15 10.08
C ASP A 116 3.19 7.32 8.87
N GLY A 117 3.28 7.95 7.71
CA GLY A 117 3.80 7.36 6.48
C GLY A 117 2.87 6.36 5.78
N ILE A 118 1.64 6.18 6.24
CA ILE A 118 0.66 5.38 5.49
C ILE A 118 0.32 6.09 4.19
N VAL A 119 0.44 5.38 3.07
CA VAL A 119 0.01 5.89 1.77
C VAL A 119 -1.50 5.88 1.70
N MET A 120 -2.08 7.05 1.51
CA MET A 120 -3.53 7.28 1.50
C MET A 120 -4.04 7.70 0.13
N MET A 121 -5.35 7.83 0.04
CA MET A 121 -6.07 8.28 -1.13
C MET A 121 -7.18 9.23 -0.70
N ASP A 122 -7.16 10.44 -1.23
CA ASP A 122 -8.24 11.42 -1.13
C ASP A 122 -9.16 11.20 -2.34
N TYR A 123 -10.31 10.60 -2.11
CA TYR A 123 -11.23 10.21 -3.18
C TYR A 123 -11.96 11.41 -3.78
N ASP A 124 -12.09 12.52 -3.04
CA ASP A 124 -12.74 13.75 -3.52
C ASP A 124 -11.84 14.52 -4.50
N LYS A 125 -10.51 14.45 -4.30
CA LYS A 125 -9.53 15.03 -5.22
C LYS A 125 -9.25 14.15 -6.45
N CYS A 126 -9.61 12.88 -6.38
CA CYS A 126 -9.26 11.93 -7.43
C CYS A 126 -9.99 12.20 -8.73
N ILE A 127 -9.25 12.36 -9.83
CA ILE A 127 -9.80 12.55 -11.19
C ILE A 127 -9.91 11.26 -12.00
N GLY A 128 -9.60 10.09 -11.41
CA GLY A 128 -9.72 8.80 -12.07
C GLY A 128 -8.72 8.52 -13.22
N CYS A 129 -7.62 9.24 -13.31
CA CYS A 129 -6.64 9.10 -14.40
C CYS A 129 -5.87 7.76 -14.40
N ARG A 130 -5.90 6.98 -13.32
CA ARG A 130 -5.27 5.66 -13.10
C ARG A 130 -3.74 5.62 -13.21
N TYR A 131 -3.04 6.74 -13.27
CA TYR A 131 -1.58 6.74 -13.29
C TYR A 131 -0.99 6.00 -12.09
N CYS A 132 -1.60 6.11 -10.91
CA CYS A 132 -1.19 5.40 -9.71
C CYS A 132 -1.39 3.87 -9.79
N GLU A 133 -2.32 3.38 -10.61
CA GLU A 133 -2.53 1.97 -10.89
C GLU A 133 -1.41 1.42 -11.78
N ILE A 134 -1.10 2.14 -12.87
CA ILE A 134 -0.03 1.77 -13.82
C ILE A 134 1.36 1.85 -13.16
N ALA A 135 1.59 2.87 -12.34
CA ALA A 135 2.88 3.07 -11.67
C ALA A 135 3.14 2.06 -10.53
N CYS A 136 2.09 1.38 -10.03
CA CYS A 136 2.25 0.44 -8.93
C CYS A 136 2.89 -0.88 -9.38
N PRO A 137 4.14 -1.20 -8.98
CA PRO A 137 4.81 -2.42 -9.42
C PRO A 137 4.19 -3.68 -8.81
N TYR A 138 3.32 -3.52 -7.82
CA TYR A 138 2.65 -4.61 -7.09
C TYR A 138 1.21 -4.84 -7.55
N GLN A 139 0.68 -4.02 -8.46
CA GLN A 139 -0.73 -4.08 -8.91
C GLN A 139 -1.71 -4.08 -7.73
N ALA A 140 -1.42 -3.27 -6.73
CA ALA A 140 -2.18 -3.20 -5.48
C ALA A 140 -3.30 -2.15 -5.51
N ARG A 141 -3.53 -1.51 -6.66
CA ARG A 141 -4.62 -0.57 -6.87
C ARG A 141 -5.64 -1.18 -7.82
N SER A 142 -6.90 -1.07 -7.44
CA SER A 142 -8.03 -1.56 -8.24
C SER A 142 -8.96 -0.39 -8.54
N PHE A 143 -9.34 -0.23 -9.80
CA PHE A 143 -10.19 0.87 -10.24
C PHE A 143 -11.67 0.49 -10.17
N ASN A 144 -12.50 1.35 -9.58
CA ASN A 144 -13.95 1.18 -9.51
C ASN A 144 -14.60 1.58 -10.83
N TRP A 145 -14.79 0.62 -11.72
CA TRP A 145 -15.44 0.82 -13.01
C TRP A 145 -16.94 1.00 -12.89
N GLU A 146 -17.56 0.29 -11.96
CA GLU A 146 -18.98 0.31 -11.68
C GLU A 146 -19.26 0.79 -10.26
N ALA A 147 -20.40 1.42 -10.04
CA ALA A 147 -20.88 1.72 -8.71
C ALA A 147 -21.26 0.41 -8.00
N PHE A 148 -20.90 0.30 -6.74
CA PHE A 148 -21.31 -0.82 -5.89
C PHE A 148 -22.40 -0.35 -4.94
N ASP A 149 -23.66 -0.52 -5.35
CA ASP A 149 -24.85 -0.10 -4.58
C ASP A 149 -25.52 -1.26 -3.84
N GLY A 150 -25.07 -2.49 -4.08
CA GLY A 150 -25.60 -3.70 -3.48
C GLY A 150 -25.17 -3.96 -2.03
N ALA A 151 -25.73 -5.00 -1.43
CA ALA A 151 -25.28 -5.51 -0.14
C ALA A 151 -23.88 -6.15 -0.29
N ASN A 152 -23.02 -5.90 0.69
CA ASN A 152 -21.72 -6.56 0.74
C ASN A 152 -21.89 -7.99 1.26
N PRO A 153 -21.59 -9.04 0.48
CA PRO A 153 -21.81 -10.43 0.89
C PRO A 153 -20.89 -10.88 2.04
N ALA A 154 -19.82 -10.15 2.32
CA ALA A 154 -18.96 -10.42 3.46
C ALA A 154 -19.50 -9.87 4.79
N VAL A 155 -20.58 -9.07 4.76
CA VAL A 155 -21.22 -8.45 5.93
C VAL A 155 -22.51 -9.20 6.26
N PRO A 156 -22.82 -9.51 7.52
CA PRO A 156 -22.03 -9.25 8.74
C PRO A 156 -21.05 -10.38 9.11
N GLU A 157 -20.98 -11.46 8.37
CA GLU A 157 -20.28 -12.69 8.75
C GLU A 157 -18.78 -12.47 9.01
N TRP A 158 -18.14 -11.61 8.22
CA TRP A 158 -16.70 -11.32 8.30
C TRP A 158 -16.36 -9.98 8.93
N GLY A 159 -17.37 -9.24 9.39
CA GLY A 159 -17.24 -7.95 10.04
C GLY A 159 -18.30 -6.95 9.60
N THR A 160 -18.14 -5.73 10.05
CA THR A 160 -19.01 -4.60 9.68
C THR A 160 -18.20 -3.46 9.10
N PRO A 161 -18.75 -2.70 8.14
CA PRO A 161 -18.06 -1.56 7.56
C PRO A 161 -17.63 -0.53 8.62
N GLU A 162 -16.36 -0.14 8.57
CA GLU A 162 -15.78 0.88 9.46
C GLU A 162 -15.42 2.16 8.69
N VAL A 163 -15.55 2.14 7.39
CA VAL A 163 -15.29 3.27 6.48
C VAL A 163 -16.34 3.31 5.38
N GLU A 164 -16.53 4.48 4.81
CA GLU A 164 -17.44 4.66 3.68
C GLU A 164 -16.96 3.93 2.43
N ARG A 165 -17.93 3.51 1.63
CA ARG A 165 -17.70 2.89 0.32
C ARG A 165 -17.11 3.89 -0.65
N ARG A 166 -16.16 3.45 -1.46
CA ARG A 166 -15.53 4.31 -2.48
C ARG A 166 -16.45 4.49 -3.67
N PRO A 167 -16.50 5.70 -4.25
CA PRO A 167 -17.34 5.98 -5.42
C PRO A 167 -16.80 5.28 -6.68
N ARG A 168 -17.66 5.22 -7.72
CA ARG A 168 -17.24 4.88 -9.07
C ARG A 168 -16.21 5.89 -9.60
N GLY A 169 -15.26 5.44 -10.42
CA GLY A 169 -14.31 6.29 -11.12
C GLY A 169 -13.03 6.61 -10.35
N VAL A 170 -12.80 5.97 -9.23
CA VAL A 170 -11.58 6.12 -8.44
C VAL A 170 -10.84 4.80 -8.26
N PRO A 171 -9.49 4.78 -8.20
CA PRO A 171 -8.73 3.61 -7.80
C PRO A 171 -8.67 3.50 -6.28
N GLU A 172 -8.89 2.31 -5.75
CA GLU A 172 -8.79 2.03 -4.33
C GLU A 172 -7.66 1.05 -3.98
N LYS A 173 -7.29 0.97 -2.72
CA LYS A 173 -6.23 0.11 -2.22
C LYS A 173 -6.29 -0.07 -0.71
N CYS A 174 -5.59 -1.07 -0.19
CA CYS A 174 -5.37 -1.24 1.24
C CYS A 174 -4.70 0.00 1.86
N ALA A 175 -5.23 0.48 2.98
CA ALA A 175 -4.73 1.59 3.78
C ALA A 175 -4.31 1.15 5.21
N PHE A 176 -3.92 -0.13 5.38
CA PHE A 176 -3.56 -0.73 6.67
C PHE A 176 -4.65 -0.64 7.74
N CYS A 177 -5.93 -0.45 7.33
CA CYS A 177 -7.05 -0.21 8.25
C CYS A 177 -6.76 0.97 9.20
N TYR A 178 -6.31 2.10 8.65
CA TYR A 178 -5.91 3.30 9.42
C TYR A 178 -6.97 3.70 10.46
N GLN A 179 -8.25 3.53 10.17
CA GLN A 179 -9.36 3.83 11.08
C GLN A 179 -9.29 3.01 12.38
N ARG A 180 -8.80 1.77 12.31
CA ARG A 180 -8.58 0.92 13.49
C ARG A 180 -7.35 1.36 14.27
N ILE A 181 -6.28 1.70 13.56
CA ILE A 181 -5.04 2.23 14.16
C ILE A 181 -5.35 3.53 14.91
N ASP A 182 -6.00 4.50 14.25
CA ASP A 182 -6.33 5.80 14.84
C ASP A 182 -7.21 5.66 16.07
N ARG A 183 -8.27 4.84 15.98
CA ARG A 183 -9.14 4.53 17.12
C ARG A 183 -8.38 3.88 18.27
N GLY A 184 -7.53 2.92 17.96
CA GLY A 184 -6.72 2.22 18.97
C GLY A 184 -5.76 3.16 19.69
N LEU A 185 -5.02 3.98 18.95
CA LEU A 185 -4.11 4.98 19.54
C LEU A 185 -4.85 5.98 20.41
N ALA A 186 -6.01 6.48 19.97
CA ALA A 186 -6.84 7.40 20.74
C ALA A 186 -7.35 6.80 22.07
N LEU A 187 -7.50 5.47 22.12
CA LEU A 187 -7.94 4.73 23.32
C LEU A 187 -6.77 4.16 24.14
N GLY A 188 -5.52 4.45 23.76
CA GLY A 188 -4.33 3.92 24.44
C GLY A 188 -4.10 2.42 24.23
N MET A 189 -4.68 1.84 23.18
CA MET A 189 -4.51 0.44 22.83
C MET A 189 -3.18 0.22 22.12
N LYS A 190 -2.65 -0.99 22.22
CA LYS A 190 -1.42 -1.40 21.54
C LYS A 190 -1.73 -1.96 20.15
N VAL A 191 -1.40 -1.20 19.11
CA VAL A 191 -1.58 -1.61 17.71
C VAL A 191 -0.75 -2.85 17.39
N GLY A 192 -1.38 -3.84 16.74
CA GLY A 192 -0.76 -5.14 16.45
C GLY A 192 -0.88 -6.18 17.58
N VAL A 193 -1.42 -5.79 18.74
CA VAL A 193 -1.71 -6.67 19.89
C VAL A 193 -3.21 -6.67 20.18
N ASP A 194 -3.78 -5.49 20.42
CA ASP A 194 -5.20 -5.36 20.68
C ASP A 194 -6.01 -5.54 19.40
N ILE A 195 -7.01 -6.40 19.44
CA ILE A 195 -7.80 -6.82 18.27
C ILE A 195 -8.43 -5.62 17.56
N GLU A 196 -8.97 -4.68 18.33
CA GLU A 196 -9.68 -3.51 17.81
C GLU A 196 -8.77 -2.47 17.16
N ALA A 197 -7.49 -2.44 17.56
CA ALA A 197 -6.45 -1.56 17.02
C ALA A 197 -5.64 -2.20 15.88
N THR A 198 -5.86 -3.48 15.60
CA THR A 198 -5.10 -4.26 14.63
C THR A 198 -5.85 -4.38 13.30
N PRO A 199 -5.18 -4.30 12.12
CA PRO A 199 -5.82 -4.48 10.82
C PRO A 199 -6.66 -5.76 10.75
N ALA A 200 -7.88 -5.66 10.21
CA ALA A 200 -8.85 -6.74 10.17
C ALA A 200 -8.29 -8.04 9.55
N CYS A 201 -7.48 -7.92 8.51
CA CYS A 201 -6.87 -9.07 7.83
C CYS A 201 -5.83 -9.81 8.70
N CYS A 202 -5.24 -9.15 9.69
CA CYS A 202 -4.35 -9.80 10.66
C CYS A 202 -5.17 -10.51 11.74
N VAL A 203 -6.22 -9.87 12.23
CA VAL A 203 -7.14 -10.44 13.23
C VAL A 203 -7.84 -11.69 12.71
N ALA A 204 -8.31 -11.65 11.46
CA ALA A 204 -9.03 -12.77 10.84
C ALA A 204 -8.12 -13.93 10.41
N CYS A 205 -6.80 -13.82 10.55
CA CYS A 205 -5.88 -14.88 10.14
C CYS A 205 -5.86 -16.03 11.17
N PRO A 206 -6.44 -17.22 10.86
CA PRO A 206 -6.59 -18.27 11.87
C PRO A 206 -5.26 -18.95 12.23
N THR A 207 -4.26 -18.82 11.38
CA THR A 207 -2.93 -19.43 11.60
C THR A 207 -1.91 -18.44 12.18
N GLY A 208 -2.30 -17.16 12.37
CA GLY A 208 -1.38 -16.12 12.79
C GLY A 208 -0.25 -15.85 11.76
N ALA A 209 -0.50 -16.16 10.49
CA ALA A 209 0.48 -15.90 9.43
C ALA A 209 0.70 -14.40 9.17
N ARG A 210 -0.21 -13.52 9.61
CA ARG A 210 -0.14 -12.07 9.37
C ARG A 210 0.01 -11.34 10.68
N LEU A 211 1.08 -10.58 10.80
CA LEU A 211 1.36 -9.76 11.98
C LEU A 211 1.50 -8.31 11.55
N PHE A 212 1.15 -7.41 12.45
CA PHE A 212 1.22 -5.98 12.22
C PHE A 212 1.86 -5.30 13.42
N GLY A 213 2.54 -4.18 13.21
CA GLY A 213 3.14 -3.41 14.29
C GLY A 213 3.98 -2.25 13.82
N ASP A 214 4.64 -1.61 14.76
CA ASP A 214 5.50 -0.46 14.56
C ASP A 214 6.97 -0.89 14.52
N LEU A 215 7.69 -0.55 13.46
CA LEU A 215 9.13 -0.80 13.35
C LEU A 215 9.97 0.13 14.25
N ASN A 216 9.42 1.27 14.66
CA ASN A 216 10.07 2.18 15.59
C ASN A 216 9.98 1.68 17.05
N ASP A 217 9.04 0.76 17.34
CA ASP A 217 8.97 0.07 18.64
C ASP A 217 9.79 -1.22 18.60
N PRO A 218 10.94 -1.32 19.31
CA PRO A 218 11.74 -2.53 19.39
C PRO A 218 11.00 -3.74 19.97
N GLU A 219 9.98 -3.48 20.80
CA GLU A 219 9.20 -4.51 21.48
C GLU A 219 7.97 -4.94 20.67
N SER A 220 7.73 -4.32 19.51
CA SER A 220 6.62 -4.74 18.63
C SER A 220 6.86 -6.14 18.06
N ASN A 221 5.76 -6.86 17.84
CA ASN A 221 5.80 -8.21 17.27
C ASN A 221 6.57 -8.27 15.94
N VAL A 222 6.39 -7.26 15.08
CA VAL A 222 7.07 -7.21 13.78
C VAL A 222 8.56 -6.95 13.92
N SER A 223 8.98 -6.04 14.81
CA SER A 223 10.39 -5.76 15.06
C SER A 223 11.12 -6.97 15.64
N GLN A 224 10.49 -7.69 16.54
CA GLN A 224 11.06 -8.91 17.13
C GLN A 224 11.19 -10.04 16.10
N LEU A 225 10.18 -10.23 15.24
CA LEU A 225 10.22 -11.24 14.18
C LEU A 225 11.30 -10.96 13.14
N LEU A 226 11.40 -9.72 12.67
CA LEU A 226 12.39 -9.33 11.68
C LEU A 226 13.84 -9.41 12.19
N ARG A 227 14.05 -9.35 13.52
CA ARG A 227 15.38 -9.60 14.11
C ARG A 227 15.72 -11.08 14.22
N LYS A 228 14.70 -11.95 14.35
CA LYS A 228 14.89 -13.40 14.59
C LYS A 228 14.91 -14.22 13.32
N HIS A 229 14.26 -13.76 12.25
CA HIS A 229 14.06 -14.51 11.03
C HIS A 229 14.57 -13.75 9.81
N THR A 230 15.10 -14.49 8.85
CA THR A 230 15.38 -13.94 7.52
C THR A 230 14.06 -13.54 6.87
N SER A 231 14.02 -12.34 6.32
CA SER A 231 12.84 -11.82 5.63
C SER A 231 13.21 -11.22 4.29
N TYR A 232 12.25 -11.12 3.40
CA TYR A 232 12.42 -10.45 2.11
C TYR A 232 11.25 -9.53 1.82
N ARG A 233 11.43 -8.59 0.91
CA ARG A 233 10.38 -7.71 0.40
C ARG A 233 10.22 -7.92 -1.10
N LEU A 234 9.01 -7.80 -1.60
CA LEU A 234 8.75 -7.98 -3.03
C LEU A 234 9.36 -6.84 -3.84
N ARG A 235 10.04 -7.19 -4.95
CA ARG A 235 10.61 -6.24 -5.92
C ARG A 235 11.45 -5.12 -5.27
N GLU A 236 12.29 -5.49 -4.34
CA GLU A 236 13.14 -4.57 -3.59
C GLU A 236 14.09 -3.76 -4.50
N ASN A 237 14.49 -4.38 -5.61
CA ASN A 237 15.33 -3.79 -6.66
C ASN A 237 14.71 -2.56 -7.36
N LEU A 238 13.41 -2.30 -7.17
CA LEU A 238 12.74 -1.14 -7.76
C LEU A 238 12.80 0.12 -6.88
N GLY A 239 13.41 0.04 -5.70
CA GLY A 239 13.65 1.18 -4.82
C GLY A 239 12.40 1.75 -4.13
N ALA A 240 11.24 1.09 -4.24
CA ALA A 240 10.00 1.57 -3.63
C ALA A 240 9.95 1.40 -2.09
N SER A 241 10.88 0.66 -1.50
CA SER A 241 10.98 0.36 -0.07
C SER A 241 9.64 -0.08 0.55
N PRO A 242 9.13 -1.29 0.20
CA PRO A 242 7.89 -1.82 0.77
C PRO A 242 7.96 -1.98 2.28
N ARG A 243 6.83 -1.76 2.98
CA ARG A 243 6.66 -2.01 4.42
C ARG A 243 5.91 -3.32 4.72
N VAL A 244 5.77 -4.18 3.72
CA VAL A 244 5.28 -5.55 3.88
C VAL A 244 6.45 -6.51 3.67
N TYR A 245 6.74 -7.28 4.70
CA TYR A 245 7.84 -8.23 4.77
C TYR A 245 7.29 -9.65 4.71
N TYR A 246 8.04 -10.54 4.11
CA TYR A 246 7.69 -11.95 4.01
C TYR A 246 8.75 -12.81 4.71
N LEU A 247 8.31 -13.73 5.55
CA LEU A 247 9.16 -14.80 6.05
C LEU A 247 8.98 -15.98 5.08
N PRO A 248 10.07 -16.48 4.47
CA PRO A 248 9.98 -17.60 3.53
C PRO A 248 9.55 -18.89 4.24
N VAL A 249 9.08 -19.84 3.47
CA VAL A 249 8.98 -21.22 3.94
C VAL A 249 10.42 -21.71 4.12
N ASP A 250 10.80 -22.14 5.33
CA ASP A 250 12.11 -22.68 5.59
C ASP A 250 12.38 -23.81 4.59
N GLU A 251 13.41 -23.65 3.77
CA GLU A 251 14.03 -24.80 3.15
C GLU A 251 14.51 -25.67 4.29
N ALA A 252 13.97 -26.89 4.38
CA ALA A 252 14.44 -27.83 5.39
C ALA A 252 15.98 -27.84 5.28
N VAL A 253 16.65 -27.42 6.34
CA VAL A 253 18.08 -27.65 6.50
C VAL A 253 18.18 -29.18 6.39
N THR A 254 18.63 -29.67 5.27
CA THR A 254 19.05 -31.06 5.17
C THR A 254 20.19 -31.17 6.14
N GLU A 255 19.92 -31.71 7.31
CA GLU A 255 20.97 -32.25 8.19
C GLU A 255 21.65 -33.35 7.40
N GLU A 256 22.60 -32.95 6.54
CA GLU A 256 23.61 -33.88 6.07
C GLU A 256 24.60 -34.04 7.22
N GLY A 257 24.58 -35.28 7.76
CA GLY A 257 25.29 -35.79 8.91
C GLY A 257 26.82 -35.77 8.84
#